data_d0815c6137e37cc5ac5f5dd8d57981c6
#
_entry.id   d0815c6137e37cc5ac5f5dd8d57981c6
#
_cell.length_a   1.000
_cell.length_b   1.000
_cell.length_c   1.000
_cell.angle_alpha   90.00
_cell.angle_beta   90.00
_cell.angle_gamma   90.00
#
_symmetry.space_group_name_H-M   'P 1'
#
loop_
_entity.id
_entity.type
_entity.pdbx_description
1 polymer ?
#
loop_
_entity_poly.entity_id
_entity_poly.type
_entity_poly.pdbx_seq_one_letter_code
_entity_poly.pdbx_strand_id
1 'polypeptide(L)'
;MRRPYIVASSDIGPNWREWTPNELIKALDHPIARMGFRADMNALEACDLCVLVMPCGRSAPLELGHAIGKGKPTAILLDDGEPELMYGMADFLTCELTTLCAWAKG
;
A
#
# COMPACT_ATOMS: atom_id res chain seq x y z
N MET A 1 -9.54 -14.28 -13.49
CA MET A 1 -8.30 -13.48 -13.38
C MET A 1 -8.27 -12.75 -12.04
N ARG A 2 -7.17 -12.86 -11.34
CA ARG A 2 -6.98 -12.15 -10.06
C ARG A 2 -6.67 -10.69 -10.31
N ARG A 3 -7.30 -9.81 -9.53
CA ARG A 3 -7.08 -8.36 -9.64
C ARG A 3 -6.17 -7.89 -8.50
N PRO A 4 -4.91 -7.59 -8.79
CA PRO A 4 -4.00 -7.11 -7.77
C PRO A 4 -4.22 -5.64 -7.43
N TYR A 5 -3.95 -5.27 -6.19
CA TYR A 5 -3.75 -3.91 -5.78
C TYR A 5 -2.27 -3.76 -5.46
N ILE A 6 -1.58 -2.97 -6.27
CA ILE A 6 -0.14 -2.79 -6.12
C ILE A 6 0.11 -1.45 -5.45
N VAL A 7 0.74 -1.49 -4.29
CA VAL A 7 1.00 -0.30 -3.49
C VAL A 7 2.48 0.01 -3.55
N ALA A 8 2.79 1.24 -3.96
CA ALA A 8 4.14 1.75 -4.02
C ALA A 8 4.15 3.15 -3.40
N SER A 9 5.03 4.03 -3.85
CA SER A 9 5.04 5.40 -3.35
C SER A 9 3.79 6.15 -3.77
N SER A 10 3.29 7.03 -2.89
CA SER A 10 2.17 7.90 -3.21
C SER A 10 2.55 9.35 -2.95
N ASP A 11 1.96 10.27 -3.73
CA ASP A 11 2.16 11.70 -3.56
C ASP A 11 0.80 12.36 -3.42
N ILE A 12 0.59 13.04 -2.29
CA ILE A 12 -0.69 13.69 -1.98
C ILE A 12 -0.70 15.17 -2.33
N GLY A 13 0.31 15.63 -3.06
CA GLY A 13 0.36 17.00 -3.55
C GLY A 13 1.68 17.68 -3.33
N PRO A 14 1.87 18.90 -3.89
CA PRO A 14 3.13 19.62 -3.75
C PRO A 14 3.37 20.05 -2.31
N ASN A 15 4.62 19.94 -1.87
CA ASN A 15 5.09 20.43 -0.56
C ASN A 15 4.41 19.78 0.66
N TRP A 16 3.72 18.66 0.49
CA TRP A 16 3.01 18.02 1.60
C TRP A 16 3.95 17.62 2.74
N ARG A 17 5.24 17.36 2.46
CA ARG A 17 6.22 17.02 3.49
C ARG A 17 6.55 18.19 4.40
N GLU A 18 6.24 19.41 3.97
CA GLU A 18 6.47 20.63 4.74
C GLU A 18 5.25 21.02 5.59
N TRP A 19 4.14 20.32 5.44
CA TRP A 19 2.92 20.62 6.17
C TRP A 19 3.07 20.30 7.65
N THR A 20 2.49 21.15 8.48
CA THR A 20 2.33 20.83 9.90
C THR A 20 1.27 19.74 10.06
N PRO A 21 1.24 19.04 11.21
CA PRO A 21 0.17 18.06 11.46
C PRO A 21 -1.24 18.64 11.31
N ASN A 22 -1.46 19.87 11.76
CA ASN A 22 -2.77 20.51 11.62
C ASN A 22 -3.12 20.81 10.17
N GLU A 23 -2.13 21.19 9.36
CA GLU A 23 -2.33 21.41 7.93
C GLU A 23 -2.72 20.10 7.24
N LEU A 24 -2.06 19.01 7.58
CA LEU A 24 -2.38 17.69 7.04
C LEU A 24 -3.82 17.29 7.41
N ILE A 25 -4.20 17.45 8.67
CA ILE A 25 -5.54 17.09 9.12
C ILE A 25 -6.60 17.84 8.32
N LYS A 26 -6.38 19.15 8.10
CA LYS A 26 -7.30 19.96 7.31
C LYS A 26 -7.33 19.53 5.84
N ALA A 27 -6.16 19.22 5.28
CA ALA A 27 -6.05 18.80 3.89
C ALA A 27 -6.80 17.50 3.64
N LEU A 28 -6.74 16.56 4.58
CA LEU A 28 -7.45 15.28 4.47
C LEU A 28 -8.97 15.46 4.49
N ASP A 29 -9.45 16.57 5.01
CA ASP A 29 -10.87 16.88 5.05
C ASP A 29 -11.37 17.56 3.77
N HIS A 30 -10.45 17.95 2.89
CA HIS A 30 -10.80 18.57 1.62
C HIS A 30 -11.50 17.55 0.71
N PRO A 31 -12.54 17.99 -0.06
CA PRO A 31 -13.29 17.06 -0.92
C PRO A 31 -12.42 16.26 -1.90
N ILE A 32 -11.38 16.88 -2.47
CA ILE A 32 -10.47 16.19 -3.40
C ILE A 32 -9.73 15.06 -2.67
N ALA A 33 -9.22 15.33 -1.47
CA ALA A 33 -8.54 14.30 -0.67
C ALA A 33 -9.48 13.16 -0.29
N ARG A 34 -10.72 13.50 0.10
CA ARG A 34 -11.74 12.49 0.42
C ARG A 34 -12.10 11.63 -0.77
N MET A 35 -12.19 12.22 -1.95
CA MET A 35 -12.45 11.48 -3.19
C MET A 35 -11.32 10.51 -3.49
N GLY A 36 -10.07 10.97 -3.38
CA GLY A 36 -8.90 10.12 -3.58
C GLY A 36 -8.86 8.98 -2.59
N PHE A 37 -9.07 9.27 -1.32
CA PHE A 37 -9.12 8.26 -0.27
C PHE A 37 -10.19 7.20 -0.57
N ARG A 38 -11.39 7.64 -0.94
CA ARG A 38 -12.49 6.72 -1.26
C ARG A 38 -12.18 5.86 -2.47
N ALA A 39 -11.58 6.45 -3.52
CA ALA A 39 -11.19 5.70 -4.71
C ALA A 39 -10.17 4.61 -4.36
N ASP A 40 -9.17 4.95 -3.55
CA ASP A 40 -8.16 3.98 -3.12
C ASP A 40 -8.78 2.88 -2.27
N MET A 41 -9.66 3.22 -1.34
CA MET A 41 -10.34 2.23 -0.50
C MET A 41 -11.25 1.31 -1.31
N ASN A 42 -11.96 1.87 -2.30
CA ASN A 42 -12.81 1.04 -3.17
C ASN A 42 -11.99 0.05 -3.98
N ALA A 43 -10.84 0.48 -4.51
CA ALA A 43 -9.94 -0.42 -5.26
C ALA A 43 -9.36 -1.50 -4.34
N LEU A 44 -8.97 -1.12 -3.13
CA LEU A 44 -8.43 -2.04 -2.13
C LEU A 44 -9.47 -3.08 -1.71
N GLU A 45 -10.71 -2.67 -1.51
CA GLU A 45 -11.80 -3.60 -1.18
C GLU A 45 -12.13 -4.56 -2.33
N ALA A 46 -12.03 -4.08 -3.57
CA ALA A 46 -12.38 -4.86 -4.75
C ALA A 46 -11.26 -5.81 -5.20
N CYS A 47 -10.03 -5.61 -4.75
CA CYS A 47 -8.90 -6.42 -5.19
C CYS A 47 -8.95 -7.85 -4.65
N ASP A 48 -8.30 -8.76 -5.35
CA ASP A 48 -8.20 -10.16 -4.95
C ASP A 48 -6.92 -10.47 -4.19
N LEU A 49 -5.92 -9.60 -4.32
CA LEU A 49 -4.67 -9.70 -3.58
C LEU A 49 -4.03 -8.31 -3.49
N CYS A 50 -3.18 -8.12 -2.50
CA CYS A 50 -2.49 -6.84 -2.30
C CYS A 50 -0.99 -7.06 -2.23
N VAL A 51 -0.23 -6.25 -2.96
CA VAL A 51 1.22 -6.35 -3.03
C VAL A 51 1.85 -5.01 -2.66
N LEU A 52 2.75 -5.05 -1.69
CA LEU A 52 3.56 -3.90 -1.31
C LEU A 52 4.90 -3.98 -2.03
N VAL A 53 5.23 -2.93 -2.79
CA VAL A 53 6.50 -2.84 -3.52
C VAL A 53 7.41 -1.82 -2.84
N MET A 54 8.56 -2.28 -2.37
CA MET A 54 9.54 -1.39 -1.75
C MET A 54 10.43 -0.76 -2.82
N PRO A 55 10.93 0.47 -2.65
CA PRO A 55 10.64 1.34 -1.50
C PRO A 55 9.26 1.99 -1.62
N CYS A 56 8.67 2.33 -0.49
CA CYS A 56 7.33 2.92 -0.46
C CYS A 56 7.25 4.06 0.55
N GLY A 57 6.19 4.86 0.42
CA GLY A 57 5.84 5.88 1.41
C GLY A 57 5.10 5.28 2.60
N ARG A 58 4.54 6.15 3.42
CA ARG A 58 3.88 5.74 4.66
C ARG A 58 2.47 5.21 4.46
N SER A 59 1.81 5.57 3.36
CA SER A 59 0.46 5.10 3.07
C SER A 59 0.43 3.63 2.69
N ALA A 60 1.44 3.17 1.97
CA ALA A 60 1.47 1.82 1.43
C ALA A 60 1.38 0.73 2.52
N PRO A 61 2.16 0.80 3.62
CA PRO A 61 2.01 -0.19 4.69
C PRO A 61 0.63 -0.17 5.34
N LEU A 62 -0.01 0.99 5.46
CA LEU A 62 -1.36 1.09 6.01
C LEU A 62 -2.37 0.36 5.14
N GLU A 63 -2.26 0.53 3.82
CA GLU A 63 -3.12 -0.15 2.86
C GLU A 63 -2.90 -1.66 2.89
N LEU A 64 -1.64 -2.10 2.94
CA LEU A 64 -1.32 -3.51 3.07
C LEU A 64 -1.90 -4.10 4.36
N GLY A 65 -1.77 -3.37 5.48
CA GLY A 65 -2.32 -3.78 6.77
C GLY A 65 -3.83 -3.96 6.71
N HIS A 66 -4.52 -3.07 6.00
CA HIS A 66 -5.96 -3.18 5.79
C HIS A 66 -6.30 -4.48 5.04
N ALA A 67 -5.56 -4.77 3.96
CA ALA A 67 -5.76 -5.99 3.18
C ALA A 67 -5.52 -7.24 4.03
N ILE A 68 -4.47 -7.23 4.87
CA ILE A 68 -4.19 -8.31 5.79
C ILE A 68 -5.36 -8.53 6.74
N GLY A 69 -5.87 -7.45 7.32
CA GLY A 69 -7.00 -7.51 8.25
C GLY A 69 -8.28 -8.02 7.60
N LYS A 70 -8.42 -7.83 6.31
CA LYS A 70 -9.57 -8.35 5.54
C LYS A 70 -9.38 -9.80 5.08
N GLY A 71 -8.24 -10.40 5.39
CA GLY A 71 -7.97 -11.79 5.00
C GLY A 71 -7.58 -11.97 3.54
N LYS A 72 -7.21 -10.90 2.86
CA LYS A 72 -6.77 -10.98 1.46
C LYS A 72 -5.36 -11.54 1.38
N PRO A 73 -5.02 -12.29 0.31
CA PRO A 73 -3.63 -12.69 0.08
C PRO A 73 -2.74 -11.45 -0.07
N THR A 74 -1.61 -11.44 0.62
CA THR A 74 -0.70 -10.30 0.61
C THR A 74 0.74 -10.73 0.40
N ALA A 75 1.51 -9.87 -0.26
CA ALA A 75 2.94 -10.09 -0.49
C ALA A 75 3.71 -8.79 -0.40
N ILE A 76 4.99 -8.88 -0.10
CA ILE A 76 5.90 -7.75 -0.11
C ILE A 76 7.10 -8.07 -0.99
N LEU A 77 7.39 -7.18 -1.92
CA LEU A 77 8.63 -7.20 -2.69
C LEU A 77 9.64 -6.33 -1.94
N LEU A 78 10.60 -6.99 -1.30
CA LEU A 78 11.60 -6.32 -0.48
C LEU A 78 12.76 -5.77 -1.30
N ASP A 79 13.34 -4.69 -0.81
CA ASP A 79 14.59 -4.12 -1.34
C ASP A 79 15.65 -4.11 -0.23
N ASP A 80 16.74 -3.37 -0.42
CA ASP A 80 17.82 -3.25 0.55
C ASP A 80 17.54 -2.23 1.67
N GLY A 81 16.30 -1.76 1.79
CA GLY A 81 15.90 -0.82 2.82
C GLY A 81 15.89 -1.40 4.21
N GLU A 82 15.48 -0.60 5.18
CA GLU A 82 15.43 -1.02 6.58
C GLU A 82 14.49 -2.22 6.77
N PRO A 83 14.94 -3.24 7.49
CA PRO A 83 14.07 -4.36 7.82
C PRO A 83 12.98 -3.95 8.82
N GLU A 84 11.84 -4.62 8.73
CA GLU A 84 10.72 -4.39 9.63
C GLU A 84 10.10 -5.73 10.02
N LEU A 85 10.05 -5.98 11.32
CA LEU A 85 9.52 -7.24 11.86
C LEU A 85 8.08 -7.51 11.42
N MET A 86 7.27 -6.46 11.38
CA MET A 86 5.85 -6.60 11.09
C MET A 86 5.55 -6.95 9.63
N TYR A 87 6.54 -6.93 8.76
CA TYR A 87 6.38 -7.46 7.39
C TYR A 87 6.06 -8.96 7.41
N GLY A 88 6.36 -9.64 8.51
CA GLY A 88 5.97 -11.03 8.71
C GLY A 88 4.47 -11.27 8.71
N MET A 89 3.64 -10.23 8.79
CA MET A 89 2.19 -10.37 8.68
C MET A 89 1.73 -10.71 7.27
N ALA A 90 2.55 -10.40 6.25
CA ALA A 90 2.23 -10.72 4.87
C ALA A 90 2.34 -12.23 4.64
N ASP A 91 1.53 -12.73 3.70
CA ASP A 91 1.55 -14.15 3.37
C ASP A 91 2.82 -14.56 2.63
N PHE A 92 3.44 -13.66 1.89
CA PHE A 92 4.57 -13.96 1.04
C PHE A 92 5.57 -12.82 1.01
N LEU A 93 6.85 -13.14 1.20
CA LEU A 93 7.94 -12.16 1.15
C LEU A 93 8.96 -12.63 0.12
N THR A 94 9.39 -11.74 -0.75
CA THR A 94 10.42 -12.02 -1.73
C THR A 94 11.18 -10.76 -2.11
N CYS A 95 12.40 -10.93 -2.60
CA CYS A 95 13.19 -9.83 -3.17
C CYS A 95 13.32 -9.95 -4.69
N GLU A 96 12.60 -10.89 -5.29
CA GLU A 96 12.67 -11.16 -6.73
C GLU A 96 11.32 -10.94 -7.40
N LEU A 97 11.29 -10.06 -8.39
CA LEU A 97 10.07 -9.73 -9.11
C LEU A 97 9.44 -10.95 -9.79
N THR A 98 10.27 -11.79 -10.41
CA THR A 98 9.76 -13.00 -11.09
C THR A 98 9.05 -13.95 -10.13
N THR A 99 9.60 -14.11 -8.94
CA THR A 99 9.00 -14.94 -7.89
C THR A 99 7.68 -14.35 -7.42
N LEU A 100 7.63 -13.03 -7.26
CA LEU A 100 6.41 -12.33 -6.89
C LEU A 100 5.32 -12.54 -7.94
N CYS A 101 5.66 -12.40 -9.21
CA CYS A 101 4.70 -12.56 -10.31
C CYS A 101 4.17 -13.99 -10.35
N ALA A 102 5.01 -14.99 -10.11
CA ALA A 102 4.58 -16.38 -10.04
C ALA A 102 3.58 -16.60 -8.90
N TRP A 103 3.88 -16.03 -7.73
CA TRP A 103 2.96 -16.11 -6.59
C TRP A 103 1.62 -15.43 -6.88
N ALA A 104 1.64 -14.27 -7.52
CA ALA A 104 0.42 -13.51 -7.85
C ALA A 104 -0.49 -14.24 -8.82
N LYS A 105 0.09 -15.06 -9.69
CA LYS A 105 -0.70 -15.86 -10.65
C LYS A 105 -1.40 -17.04 -9.99
N GLY A 106 -1.02 -17.36 -8.78
CA GLY A 106 -1.56 -18.49 -8.05
C GLY A 106 -0.98 -19.79 -8.49
#